data_3b5dc93a29d8f9e49d0837faf02889e9
#
_entry.id   3b5dc93a29d8f9e49d0837faf02889e9
#
_cell.length_a   1.000
_cell.length_b   1.000
_cell.length_c   1.000
_cell.angle_alpha   90.00
_cell.angle_beta   90.00
_cell.angle_gamma   90.00
#
_symmetry.space_group_name_H-M   'P 1'
#
loop_
_entity.id
_entity.type
_entity.pdbx_description
1 polymer ?
#
loop_
_entity_poly.entity_id
_entity_poly.type
_entity_poly.pdbx_seq_one_letter_code
_entity_poly.pdbx_strand_id
1 'polypeptide(L)'
;MSEPSFRSVVEMFQHRVASTPDAEAMSGKRDGQWHAMTWRQTERRVRAGAGGLLSLGLQKGERAAILATSRPEWVIADLGILAAGGATSTIYTSNTAEESAYILVNSDARVCFVENAMQDAKLREVRDQLGHVVQLILIDGEPAVDDGWTISLTELERRGDAWNTANPGRLDEVIAAVGPTDLATLIYTSGTTGKPKGVMLTHDNWLFEAETIADLGILGPTDKQLLFLPLAHSFGKVLEVAFIRLGVITAIDGNIDDLVANLAVVRPTIMAGVPRVYEKVYNRVVTGAREGGGLKYRIFQWALDVGGRVSRLRQTGGQPAGLLAFQHRLADKLVYSKLKARLGGRLRFLVSGGAPLSRAIAEFFHACDVLILEAYGLTESSAGSVGNRPERYKFGTVGIPYKGVETRIAEDGEILLRGRGIMRGYYNLPEDTAEALEADGWFHTGDIGHLDADGFLSITDRKKDILVTAGGKNIAPQNIEGQLKAACPYVSQVVMLGDRRPFCVALITLNEETAGKWAREHGIEYKDYADLATRPALQHLIRDGIEAVNATLASYEKIKDFHLLDHDLSQETGELTPKMSVKRKVVEANHKEILERFYGETVARI
;
A
#
# COMPACT_ATOMS: atom_id res chain seq x y z
N MET A 1 7.16 -26.82 -10.37
CA MET A 1 6.12 -25.83 -10.04
C MET A 1 4.78 -26.45 -10.43
N SER A 2 3.75 -26.37 -9.60
CA SER A 2 2.40 -26.86 -9.96
C SER A 2 1.82 -25.98 -11.07
N GLU A 3 1.06 -26.57 -11.99
CA GLU A 3 0.29 -25.82 -12.98
C GLU A 3 -0.79 -24.98 -12.27
N PRO A 4 -1.14 -23.78 -12.79
CA PRO A 4 -2.18 -22.94 -12.20
C PRO A 4 -3.55 -23.64 -12.27
N SER A 5 -4.40 -23.42 -11.26
CA SER A 5 -5.76 -23.98 -11.21
C SER A 5 -6.68 -23.41 -12.30
N PHE A 6 -6.31 -22.25 -12.87
CA PHE A 6 -7.01 -21.54 -13.94
C PHE A 6 -5.99 -21.07 -14.98
N ARG A 7 -6.45 -20.83 -16.20
CA ARG A 7 -5.60 -20.33 -17.29
C ARG A 7 -5.42 -18.80 -17.25
N SER A 8 -6.39 -18.09 -16.67
CA SER A 8 -6.37 -16.64 -16.59
C SER A 8 -7.17 -16.13 -15.39
N VAL A 9 -6.93 -14.87 -15.01
CA VAL A 9 -7.74 -14.16 -13.99
C VAL A 9 -9.21 -14.10 -14.41
N VAL A 10 -9.49 -13.99 -15.73
CA VAL A 10 -10.85 -13.95 -16.24
C VAL A 10 -11.55 -15.30 -16.08
N GLU A 11 -10.86 -16.40 -16.36
CA GLU A 11 -11.42 -17.75 -16.14
C GLU A 11 -11.71 -17.98 -14.64
N MET A 12 -10.81 -17.55 -13.76
CA MET A 12 -11.03 -17.59 -12.31
C MET A 12 -12.27 -16.76 -11.92
N PHE A 13 -12.45 -15.58 -12.49
CA PHE A 13 -13.64 -14.74 -12.28
C PHE A 13 -14.91 -15.43 -12.79
N GLN A 14 -14.91 -16.00 -14.01
CA GLN A 14 -16.06 -16.75 -14.54
C GLN A 14 -16.44 -17.93 -13.64
N HIS A 15 -15.44 -18.66 -13.13
CA HIS A 15 -15.67 -19.75 -12.17
C HIS A 15 -16.31 -19.23 -10.88
N ARG A 16 -15.90 -18.05 -10.36
CA ARG A 16 -16.51 -17.42 -9.18
C ARG A 16 -17.97 -17.06 -9.45
N VAL A 17 -18.26 -16.44 -10.57
CA VAL A 17 -19.64 -16.09 -10.98
C VAL A 17 -20.51 -17.34 -11.05
N ALA A 18 -20.03 -18.39 -11.73
CA ALA A 18 -20.78 -19.65 -11.85
C ALA A 18 -21.05 -20.31 -10.49
N SER A 19 -20.09 -20.20 -9.55
CA SER A 19 -20.20 -20.85 -8.23
C SER A 19 -21.17 -20.13 -7.29
N THR A 20 -21.22 -18.79 -7.30
CA THR A 20 -22.02 -17.98 -6.35
C THR A 20 -22.62 -16.73 -7.00
N PRO A 21 -23.44 -16.87 -8.08
CA PRO A 21 -23.85 -15.76 -8.94
C PRO A 21 -24.61 -14.65 -8.18
N ASP A 22 -25.44 -15.00 -7.22
CA ASP A 22 -26.32 -14.07 -6.53
C ASP A 22 -25.75 -13.61 -5.17
N ALA A 23 -24.55 -14.08 -4.78
CA ALA A 23 -23.85 -13.58 -3.61
C ALA A 23 -23.31 -12.16 -3.85
N GLU A 24 -23.21 -11.36 -2.78
CA GLU A 24 -22.57 -10.05 -2.81
C GLU A 24 -21.10 -10.22 -3.20
N ALA A 25 -20.67 -9.53 -4.25
CA ALA A 25 -19.29 -9.49 -4.70
C ALA A 25 -18.57 -8.28 -4.10
N MET A 26 -19.09 -7.11 -4.39
CA MET A 26 -18.49 -5.84 -3.95
C MET A 26 -19.56 -4.78 -3.73
N SER A 27 -19.16 -3.72 -3.03
CA SER A 27 -19.97 -2.51 -2.86
C SER A 27 -19.09 -1.27 -2.96
N GLY A 28 -19.66 -0.15 -3.39
CA GLY A 28 -19.03 1.16 -3.46
C GLY A 28 -20.00 2.25 -3.05
N LYS A 29 -19.47 3.46 -2.81
CA LYS A 29 -20.27 4.62 -2.46
C LYS A 29 -20.77 5.34 -3.70
N ARG A 30 -22.06 5.74 -3.67
CA ARG A 30 -22.66 6.75 -4.54
C ARG A 30 -23.50 7.67 -3.67
N ASP A 31 -23.35 8.96 -3.82
CA ASP A 31 -24.07 9.97 -3.03
C ASP A 31 -24.02 9.70 -1.52
N GLY A 32 -22.85 9.25 -1.04
CA GLY A 32 -22.59 8.91 0.36
C GLY A 32 -23.21 7.59 0.85
N GLN A 33 -23.90 6.84 -0.01
CA GLN A 33 -24.52 5.55 0.34
C GLN A 33 -23.78 4.37 -0.30
N TRP A 34 -23.71 3.26 0.42
CA TRP A 34 -23.13 2.02 -0.07
C TRP A 34 -24.11 1.26 -0.95
N HIS A 35 -23.69 0.93 -2.17
CA HIS A 35 -24.45 0.14 -3.13
C HIS A 35 -23.73 -1.16 -3.42
N ALA A 36 -24.36 -2.27 -3.08
CA ALA A 36 -23.84 -3.61 -3.31
C ALA A 36 -24.14 -4.09 -4.73
N MET A 37 -23.23 -4.90 -5.27
CA MET A 37 -23.40 -5.66 -6.51
C MET A 37 -23.14 -7.14 -6.27
N THR A 38 -23.93 -8.00 -6.91
CA THR A 38 -23.69 -9.43 -6.94
C THR A 38 -22.65 -9.81 -7.99
N TRP A 39 -22.13 -11.04 -7.93
CA TRP A 39 -21.21 -11.56 -8.94
C TRP A 39 -21.84 -11.55 -10.34
N ARG A 40 -23.10 -11.91 -10.49
CA ARG A 40 -23.85 -11.84 -11.74
C ARG A 40 -23.98 -10.42 -12.30
N GLN A 41 -24.25 -9.45 -11.43
CA GLN A 41 -24.31 -8.03 -11.82
C GLN A 41 -22.94 -7.52 -12.27
N THR A 42 -21.89 -7.92 -11.56
CA THR A 42 -20.50 -7.58 -11.92
C THR A 42 -20.14 -8.17 -13.29
N GLU A 43 -20.44 -9.47 -13.52
CA GLU A 43 -20.17 -10.13 -14.80
C GLU A 43 -20.85 -9.43 -15.97
N ARG A 44 -22.13 -9.06 -15.81
CA ARG A 44 -22.86 -8.34 -16.85
C ARG A 44 -22.12 -7.08 -17.29
N ARG A 45 -21.66 -6.26 -16.35
CA ARG A 45 -20.92 -5.04 -16.64
C ARG A 45 -19.54 -5.31 -17.23
N VAL A 46 -18.83 -6.32 -16.72
CA VAL A 46 -17.54 -6.76 -17.27
C VAL A 46 -17.68 -7.19 -18.73
N ARG A 47 -18.70 -7.99 -19.05
CA ARG A 47 -18.96 -8.44 -20.44
C ARG A 47 -19.36 -7.29 -21.36
N ALA A 48 -20.15 -6.34 -20.86
CA ALA A 48 -20.51 -5.14 -21.59
C ALA A 48 -19.26 -4.26 -21.86
N GLY A 49 -18.43 -4.01 -20.83
CA GLY A 49 -17.16 -3.29 -20.98
C GLY A 49 -16.21 -3.95 -21.97
N ALA A 50 -16.04 -5.28 -21.89
CA ALA A 50 -15.19 -6.05 -22.80
C ALA A 50 -15.68 -5.96 -24.26
N GLY A 51 -16.97 -6.16 -24.51
CA GLY A 51 -17.57 -6.00 -25.83
C GLY A 51 -17.40 -4.57 -26.37
N GLY A 52 -17.51 -3.56 -25.48
CA GLY A 52 -17.26 -2.16 -25.82
C GLY A 52 -15.81 -1.93 -26.27
N LEU A 53 -14.83 -2.47 -25.55
CA LEU A 53 -13.41 -2.38 -25.94
C LEU A 53 -13.12 -3.08 -27.27
N LEU A 54 -13.72 -4.25 -27.50
CA LEU A 54 -13.62 -4.96 -28.78
C LEU A 54 -14.27 -4.16 -29.91
N SER A 55 -15.37 -3.46 -29.67
CA SER A 55 -16.01 -2.57 -30.66
C SER A 55 -15.15 -1.36 -31.02
N LEU A 56 -14.27 -0.92 -30.09
CA LEU A 56 -13.27 0.12 -30.33
C LEU A 56 -11.99 -0.41 -31.00
N GLY A 57 -11.94 -1.72 -31.28
CA GLY A 57 -10.83 -2.37 -31.99
C GLY A 57 -9.66 -2.80 -31.10
N LEU A 58 -9.84 -2.88 -29.78
CA LEU A 58 -8.79 -3.42 -28.90
C LEU A 58 -8.47 -4.87 -29.29
N GLN A 59 -7.19 -5.14 -29.51
CA GLN A 59 -6.70 -6.47 -29.91
C GLN A 59 -6.08 -7.20 -28.71
N LYS A 60 -5.99 -8.55 -28.82
CA LYS A 60 -5.28 -9.36 -27.82
C LYS A 60 -3.84 -8.86 -27.61
N GLY A 61 -3.46 -8.68 -26.35
CA GLY A 61 -2.13 -8.21 -25.94
C GLY A 61 -1.92 -6.70 -26.04
N GLU A 62 -2.88 -5.92 -26.58
CA GLU A 62 -2.84 -4.47 -26.47
C GLU A 62 -3.18 -4.02 -25.05
N ARG A 63 -2.90 -2.77 -24.71
CA ARG A 63 -3.12 -2.21 -23.38
C ARG A 63 -4.25 -1.20 -23.38
N ALA A 64 -5.00 -1.22 -22.29
CA ALA A 64 -5.87 -0.12 -21.91
C ALA A 64 -5.46 0.36 -20.51
N ALA A 65 -5.50 1.67 -20.30
CA ALA A 65 -5.08 2.28 -19.05
C ALA A 65 -6.28 2.60 -18.14
N ILE A 66 -6.05 2.64 -16.82
CA ILE A 66 -7.04 3.10 -15.84
C ILE A 66 -6.42 4.21 -14.99
N LEU A 67 -6.97 5.41 -15.09
CA LEU A 67 -6.64 6.62 -14.32
C LEU A 67 -7.81 6.94 -13.39
N ALA A 68 -7.95 6.17 -12.31
CA ALA A 68 -9.03 6.31 -11.35
C ALA A 68 -8.62 5.86 -9.95
N THR A 69 -9.28 6.40 -8.93
CA THR A 69 -9.19 5.92 -7.55
C THR A 69 -9.81 4.54 -7.40
N SER A 70 -9.56 3.88 -6.26
CA SER A 70 -10.12 2.55 -5.98
C SER A 70 -11.63 2.62 -5.78
N ARG A 71 -12.36 1.94 -6.66
CA ARG A 71 -13.82 1.90 -6.74
C ARG A 71 -14.30 0.67 -7.50
N PRO A 72 -15.59 0.27 -7.41
CA PRO A 72 -16.11 -0.89 -8.16
C PRO A 72 -15.90 -0.78 -9.67
N GLU A 73 -16.05 0.41 -10.24
CA GLU A 73 -15.87 0.64 -11.68
C GLU A 73 -14.42 0.40 -12.14
N TRP A 74 -13.42 0.59 -11.25
CA TRP A 74 -12.03 0.23 -11.52
C TRP A 74 -11.88 -1.27 -11.74
N VAL A 75 -12.47 -2.09 -10.84
CA VAL A 75 -12.47 -3.57 -10.95
C VAL A 75 -13.21 -4.04 -12.22
N ILE A 76 -14.33 -3.41 -12.53
CA ILE A 76 -15.11 -3.73 -13.74
C ILE A 76 -14.32 -3.41 -15.01
N ALA A 77 -13.64 -2.25 -15.04
CA ALA A 77 -12.79 -1.84 -16.16
C ALA A 77 -11.61 -2.81 -16.34
N ASP A 78 -10.91 -3.15 -15.26
CA ASP A 78 -9.79 -4.09 -15.27
C ASP A 78 -10.21 -5.46 -15.81
N LEU A 79 -11.24 -6.06 -15.20
CA LEU A 79 -11.77 -7.36 -15.67
C LEU A 79 -12.30 -7.29 -17.10
N GLY A 80 -12.87 -6.15 -17.51
CA GLY A 80 -13.32 -5.90 -18.89
C GLY A 80 -12.16 -5.86 -19.88
N ILE A 81 -11.05 -5.20 -19.53
CA ILE A 81 -9.81 -5.17 -20.32
C ILE A 81 -9.25 -6.58 -20.47
N LEU A 82 -9.12 -7.30 -19.35
CA LEU A 82 -8.62 -8.68 -19.36
C LEU A 82 -9.52 -9.63 -20.16
N ALA A 83 -10.86 -9.47 -20.08
CA ALA A 83 -11.83 -10.26 -20.83
C ALA A 83 -11.80 -9.96 -22.33
N ALA A 84 -11.44 -8.74 -22.72
CA ALA A 84 -11.19 -8.37 -24.13
C ALA A 84 -9.83 -8.89 -24.64
N GLY A 85 -9.06 -9.62 -23.82
CA GLY A 85 -7.73 -10.13 -24.16
C GLY A 85 -6.62 -9.08 -24.05
N GLY A 86 -6.91 -7.91 -23.52
CA GLY A 86 -5.95 -6.83 -23.30
C GLY A 86 -5.20 -6.98 -21.97
N ALA A 87 -4.30 -6.01 -21.70
CA ALA A 87 -3.60 -5.87 -20.42
C ALA A 87 -3.84 -4.48 -19.83
N THR A 88 -4.02 -4.41 -18.52
CA THR A 88 -4.29 -3.15 -17.80
C THR A 88 -2.99 -2.40 -17.50
N SER A 89 -2.88 -1.16 -17.96
CA SER A 89 -1.85 -0.21 -17.52
C SER A 89 -2.41 0.68 -16.42
N THR A 90 -1.75 0.76 -15.28
CA THR A 90 -2.29 1.48 -14.12
C THR A 90 -1.67 2.87 -13.97
N ILE A 91 -2.51 3.88 -13.71
CA ILE A 91 -2.09 5.26 -13.52
C ILE A 91 -2.71 5.79 -12.22
N TYR A 92 -1.90 6.42 -11.36
CA TYR A 92 -2.42 7.08 -10.16
C TYR A 92 -3.09 8.40 -10.51
N THR A 93 -4.19 8.72 -9.85
CA THR A 93 -4.89 10.00 -10.02
C THR A 93 -4.06 11.21 -9.58
N SER A 94 -3.06 10.98 -8.73
CA SER A 94 -2.10 11.99 -8.27
C SER A 94 -0.98 12.28 -9.27
N ASN A 95 -0.82 11.50 -10.34
CA ASN A 95 0.18 11.79 -11.37
C ASN A 95 -0.17 13.09 -12.10
N THR A 96 0.87 13.84 -12.48
CA THR A 96 0.72 15.02 -13.33
C THR A 96 0.24 14.64 -14.73
N ALA A 97 -0.08 15.64 -15.56
CA ALA A 97 -0.44 15.40 -16.96
C ALA A 97 0.72 14.72 -17.73
N GLU A 98 1.94 15.22 -17.55
CA GLU A 98 3.16 14.69 -18.19
C GLU A 98 3.50 13.27 -17.72
N GLU A 99 3.39 13.00 -16.41
CA GLU A 99 3.61 11.64 -15.89
C GLU A 99 2.57 10.66 -16.43
N SER A 100 1.32 11.09 -16.53
CA SER A 100 0.23 10.30 -17.11
C SER A 100 0.45 10.04 -18.60
N ALA A 101 0.86 11.08 -19.35
CA ALA A 101 1.23 10.95 -20.77
C ALA A 101 2.40 9.99 -20.95
N TYR A 102 3.46 10.11 -20.12
CA TYR A 102 4.58 9.18 -20.18
C TYR A 102 4.14 7.73 -20.04
N ILE A 103 3.26 7.42 -19.07
CA ILE A 103 2.77 6.05 -18.86
C ILE A 103 1.94 5.58 -20.05
N LEU A 104 1.04 6.42 -20.57
CA LEU A 104 0.21 6.08 -21.74
C LEU A 104 1.05 5.79 -22.98
N VAL A 105 2.04 6.65 -23.25
CA VAL A 105 2.95 6.48 -24.39
C VAL A 105 3.86 5.27 -24.20
N ASN A 106 4.49 5.12 -23.03
CA ASN A 106 5.40 4.01 -22.76
C ASN A 106 4.69 2.67 -22.79
N SER A 107 3.46 2.57 -22.23
CA SER A 107 2.66 1.34 -22.27
C SER A 107 1.99 1.10 -23.62
N ASP A 108 2.00 2.09 -24.52
CA ASP A 108 1.28 2.03 -25.79
C ASP A 108 -0.21 1.72 -25.60
N ALA A 109 -0.83 2.36 -24.60
CA ALA A 109 -2.23 2.13 -24.25
C ALA A 109 -3.17 2.78 -25.27
N ARG A 110 -4.06 1.98 -25.86
CA ARG A 110 -5.01 2.39 -26.90
C ARG A 110 -6.24 3.12 -26.35
N VAL A 111 -6.68 2.74 -25.15
CA VAL A 111 -7.84 3.29 -24.45
C VAL A 111 -7.44 3.66 -23.04
N CYS A 112 -8.02 4.74 -22.51
CA CYS A 112 -7.81 5.11 -21.11
C CYS A 112 -9.14 5.39 -20.41
N PHE A 113 -9.41 4.64 -19.34
CA PHE A 113 -10.51 4.94 -18.43
C PHE A 113 -10.07 6.08 -17.52
N VAL A 114 -10.87 7.15 -17.45
CA VAL A 114 -10.62 8.32 -16.60
C VAL A 114 -11.75 8.48 -15.60
N GLU A 115 -11.40 8.76 -14.34
CA GLU A 115 -12.36 8.78 -13.25
C GLU A 115 -13.48 9.79 -13.45
N ASN A 116 -13.12 11.04 -13.73
CA ASN A 116 -14.03 12.19 -13.76
C ASN A 116 -13.54 13.28 -14.71
N ALA A 117 -14.29 14.37 -14.80
CA ALA A 117 -13.97 15.50 -15.68
C ALA A 117 -12.60 16.14 -15.40
N MET A 118 -12.10 16.10 -14.15
CA MET A 118 -10.77 16.63 -13.82
C MET A 118 -9.66 15.75 -14.45
N GLN A 119 -9.80 14.43 -14.41
CA GLN A 119 -8.82 13.54 -15.04
C GLN A 119 -8.92 13.56 -16.57
N ASP A 120 -10.12 13.74 -17.13
CA ASP A 120 -10.31 13.98 -18.57
C ASP A 120 -9.61 15.28 -19.01
N ALA A 121 -9.82 16.39 -18.30
CA ALA A 121 -9.17 17.67 -18.58
C ALA A 121 -7.64 17.55 -18.50
N LYS A 122 -7.12 16.87 -17.50
CA LYS A 122 -5.68 16.60 -17.33
C LYS A 122 -5.06 15.92 -18.58
N LEU A 123 -5.71 14.91 -19.14
CA LEU A 123 -5.20 14.24 -20.34
C LEU A 123 -5.40 15.09 -21.60
N ARG A 124 -6.40 15.98 -21.63
CA ARG A 124 -6.58 16.93 -22.73
C ARG A 124 -5.48 17.97 -22.82
N GLU A 125 -4.86 18.36 -21.70
CA GLU A 125 -3.70 19.28 -21.68
C GLU A 125 -2.49 18.73 -22.45
N VAL A 126 -2.36 17.40 -22.54
CA VAL A 126 -1.25 16.70 -23.20
C VAL A 126 -1.71 15.86 -24.40
N ARG A 127 -2.89 16.15 -24.96
CA ARG A 127 -3.53 15.39 -26.04
C ARG A 127 -2.64 15.24 -27.29
N ASP A 128 -1.85 16.25 -27.59
CA ASP A 128 -0.90 16.25 -28.72
C ASP A 128 0.16 15.13 -28.63
N GLN A 129 0.49 14.69 -27.40
CA GLN A 129 1.39 13.56 -27.13
C GLN A 129 0.68 12.20 -27.21
N LEU A 130 -0.66 12.18 -27.18
CA LEU A 130 -1.49 10.98 -27.03
C LEU A 130 -2.16 10.52 -28.33
N GLY A 131 -1.55 10.79 -29.47
CA GLY A 131 -2.14 10.46 -30.79
C GLY A 131 -2.44 8.96 -31.03
N HIS A 132 -1.86 8.06 -30.24
CA HIS A 132 -2.12 6.61 -30.26
C HIS A 132 -3.32 6.22 -29.36
N VAL A 133 -3.77 7.08 -28.44
CA VAL A 133 -4.96 6.84 -27.60
C VAL A 133 -6.20 7.16 -28.41
N VAL A 134 -6.92 6.12 -28.81
CA VAL A 134 -8.09 6.25 -29.69
C VAL A 134 -9.34 6.72 -28.94
N GLN A 135 -9.45 6.41 -27.64
CA GLN A 135 -10.64 6.73 -26.86
C GLN A 135 -10.33 6.95 -25.38
N LEU A 136 -10.90 7.97 -24.77
CA LEU A 136 -11.05 8.10 -23.32
C LEU A 136 -12.44 7.61 -22.90
N ILE A 137 -12.51 6.93 -21.76
CA ILE A 137 -13.76 6.40 -21.16
C ILE A 137 -13.98 7.08 -19.83
N LEU A 138 -14.92 7.99 -19.76
CA LEU A 138 -15.27 8.74 -18.55
C LEU A 138 -16.14 7.88 -17.64
N ILE A 139 -15.67 7.64 -16.40
CA ILE A 139 -16.39 6.81 -15.44
C ILE A 139 -17.56 7.59 -14.83
N ASP A 140 -17.32 8.80 -14.36
CA ASP A 140 -18.34 9.64 -13.72
C ASP A 140 -18.81 10.76 -14.63
N GLY A 141 -20.11 10.78 -14.92
CA GLY A 141 -20.77 11.83 -15.68
C GLY A 141 -20.73 11.64 -17.20
N GLU A 142 -20.96 12.74 -17.91
CA GLU A 142 -20.94 12.80 -19.38
C GLU A 142 -19.77 13.68 -19.84
N PRO A 143 -19.21 13.41 -21.02
CA PRO A 143 -18.12 14.21 -21.57
C PRO A 143 -18.47 15.71 -21.66
N ALA A 144 -17.61 16.57 -21.16
CA ALA A 144 -17.80 18.02 -21.23
C ALA A 144 -17.58 18.59 -22.65
N VAL A 145 -16.82 17.86 -23.48
CA VAL A 145 -16.49 18.22 -24.87
C VAL A 145 -16.98 17.10 -25.79
N ASP A 146 -17.85 17.44 -26.72
CA ASP A 146 -18.38 16.52 -27.74
C ASP A 146 -17.47 16.53 -28.98
N ASP A 147 -16.28 15.99 -28.85
CA ASP A 147 -15.30 15.85 -29.95
C ASP A 147 -15.06 14.38 -30.35
N GLY A 148 -15.84 13.47 -29.79
CA GLY A 148 -15.75 12.03 -30.04
C GLY A 148 -14.53 11.34 -29.40
N TRP A 149 -13.60 12.07 -28.76
CA TRP A 149 -12.43 11.47 -28.13
C TRP A 149 -12.74 10.90 -26.73
N THR A 150 -13.70 11.47 -26.02
CA THR A 150 -14.21 10.94 -24.74
C THR A 150 -15.63 10.45 -24.90
N ILE A 151 -15.93 9.26 -24.38
CA ILE A 151 -17.30 8.74 -24.23
C ILE A 151 -17.52 8.34 -22.77
N SER A 152 -18.78 8.29 -22.33
CA SER A 152 -19.08 7.82 -20.96
C SER A 152 -18.94 6.30 -20.86
N LEU A 153 -18.69 5.79 -19.63
CA LEU A 153 -18.67 4.34 -19.36
C LEU A 153 -20.00 3.68 -19.73
N THR A 154 -21.12 4.39 -19.51
CA THR A 154 -22.45 3.94 -19.92
C THR A 154 -22.56 3.74 -21.44
N GLU A 155 -21.98 4.65 -22.22
CA GLU A 155 -21.95 4.53 -23.68
C GLU A 155 -21.05 3.37 -24.13
N LEU A 156 -19.89 3.15 -23.47
CA LEU A 156 -19.02 2.00 -23.73
C LEU A 156 -19.78 0.68 -23.46
N GLU A 157 -20.46 0.57 -22.31
CA GLU A 157 -21.24 -0.62 -21.94
C GLU A 157 -22.38 -0.85 -22.95
N ARG A 158 -23.08 0.20 -23.39
CA ARG A 158 -24.14 0.14 -24.41
C ARG A 158 -23.59 -0.37 -25.78
N ARG A 159 -22.44 0.14 -26.21
CA ARG A 159 -21.75 -0.35 -27.43
C ARG A 159 -21.35 -1.82 -27.28
N GLY A 160 -20.91 -2.20 -26.10
CA GLY A 160 -20.53 -3.57 -25.82
C GLY A 160 -21.70 -4.54 -25.83
N ASP A 161 -22.84 -4.20 -25.27
CA ASP A 161 -24.06 -5.00 -25.35
C ASP A 161 -24.50 -5.19 -26.81
N ALA A 162 -24.43 -4.13 -27.62
CA ALA A 162 -24.72 -4.21 -29.04
C ALA A 162 -23.72 -5.11 -29.81
N TRP A 163 -22.41 -4.97 -29.48
CA TRP A 163 -21.36 -5.78 -30.09
C TRP A 163 -21.52 -7.26 -29.73
N ASN A 164 -21.75 -7.59 -28.44
CA ASN A 164 -21.99 -8.96 -27.98
C ASN A 164 -23.22 -9.59 -28.65
N THR A 165 -24.27 -8.80 -28.87
CA THR A 165 -25.49 -9.25 -29.58
C THR A 165 -25.21 -9.54 -31.05
N ALA A 166 -24.40 -8.69 -31.70
CA ALA A 166 -24.04 -8.86 -33.13
C ALA A 166 -23.01 -9.98 -33.34
N ASN A 167 -22.24 -10.37 -32.32
CA ASN A 167 -21.16 -11.34 -32.38
C ASN A 167 -21.32 -12.44 -31.31
N PRO A 168 -22.38 -13.26 -31.35
CA PRO A 168 -22.69 -14.26 -30.34
C PRO A 168 -21.55 -15.28 -30.19
N GLY A 169 -21.09 -15.53 -28.95
CA GLY A 169 -20.01 -16.45 -28.62
C GLY A 169 -18.59 -15.90 -28.85
N ARG A 170 -18.43 -14.80 -29.58
CA ARG A 170 -17.09 -14.26 -29.90
C ARG A 170 -16.30 -13.80 -28.70
N LEU A 171 -16.97 -13.17 -27.71
CA LEU A 171 -16.31 -12.78 -26.46
C LEU A 171 -15.80 -14.00 -25.69
N ASP A 172 -16.56 -15.09 -25.67
CA ASP A 172 -16.15 -16.32 -24.97
C ASP A 172 -14.94 -16.98 -25.68
N GLU A 173 -14.85 -16.90 -27.00
CA GLU A 173 -13.66 -17.30 -27.74
C GLU A 173 -12.43 -16.45 -27.40
N VAL A 174 -12.60 -15.12 -27.28
CA VAL A 174 -11.52 -14.21 -26.89
C VAL A 174 -11.04 -14.54 -25.49
N ILE A 175 -11.95 -14.73 -24.53
CA ILE A 175 -11.61 -15.11 -23.15
C ILE A 175 -10.87 -16.46 -23.13
N ALA A 176 -11.36 -17.45 -23.86
CA ALA A 176 -10.74 -18.78 -23.94
C ALA A 176 -9.32 -18.75 -24.56
N ALA A 177 -9.03 -17.74 -25.38
CA ALA A 177 -7.71 -17.57 -26.00
C ALA A 177 -6.67 -16.94 -25.05
N VAL A 178 -7.09 -16.40 -23.89
CA VAL A 178 -6.18 -15.83 -22.89
C VAL A 178 -5.50 -16.96 -22.11
N GLY A 179 -4.18 -16.94 -22.06
CA GLY A 179 -3.35 -17.95 -21.39
C GLY A 179 -2.58 -17.39 -20.19
N PRO A 180 -1.99 -18.27 -19.37
CA PRO A 180 -1.29 -17.88 -18.15
C PRO A 180 -0.07 -16.97 -18.40
N THR A 181 0.58 -17.12 -19.56
CA THR A 181 1.75 -16.33 -19.93
C THR A 181 1.40 -15.00 -20.61
N ASP A 182 0.12 -14.75 -20.93
CA ASP A 182 -0.28 -13.45 -21.47
C ASP A 182 -0.09 -12.35 -20.41
N LEU A 183 0.24 -11.15 -20.87
CA LEU A 183 0.36 -9.99 -20.00
C LEU A 183 -1.02 -9.64 -19.43
N ALA A 184 -1.11 -9.50 -18.12
CA ALA A 184 -2.33 -9.07 -17.44
C ALA A 184 -2.26 -7.60 -17.02
N THR A 185 -1.10 -7.18 -16.50
CA THR A 185 -0.98 -5.84 -15.91
C THR A 185 0.41 -5.25 -16.14
N LEU A 186 0.46 -3.95 -16.44
CA LEU A 186 1.64 -3.10 -16.34
C LEU A 186 1.45 -2.16 -15.15
N ILE A 187 2.27 -2.32 -14.12
CA ILE A 187 2.28 -1.42 -12.95
C ILE A 187 3.57 -0.62 -12.97
N TYR A 188 3.43 0.70 -12.98
CA TYR A 188 4.57 1.60 -13.02
C TYR A 188 5.10 1.88 -11.62
N THR A 189 6.38 1.56 -11.41
CA THR A 189 7.10 1.82 -10.16
C THR A 189 8.02 3.03 -10.33
N SER A 190 7.99 3.95 -9.36
CA SER A 190 8.93 5.05 -9.33
C SER A 190 10.34 4.50 -9.01
N GLY A 191 11.18 4.37 -10.02
CA GLY A 191 12.60 4.11 -9.82
C GLY A 191 13.24 5.24 -9.01
N THR A 192 14.25 4.93 -8.20
CA THR A 192 14.96 5.93 -7.38
C THR A 192 15.81 6.91 -8.20
N THR A 193 15.96 6.69 -9.49
CA THR A 193 16.96 7.40 -10.34
C THR A 193 16.43 7.89 -11.69
N GLY A 194 15.12 7.77 -11.99
CA GLY A 194 14.66 8.12 -13.33
C GLY A 194 13.14 8.01 -13.53
N LYS A 195 12.73 7.89 -14.78
CA LYS A 195 11.34 7.69 -15.18
C LYS A 195 10.78 6.39 -14.60
N PRO A 196 9.47 6.32 -14.31
CA PRO A 196 8.84 5.09 -13.82
C PRO A 196 9.04 3.90 -14.79
N LYS A 197 9.31 2.72 -14.23
CA LYS A 197 9.48 1.47 -14.98
C LYS A 197 8.19 0.66 -14.95
N GLY A 198 7.71 0.21 -16.11
CA GLY A 198 6.53 -0.64 -16.23
C GLY A 198 6.86 -2.10 -15.91
N VAL A 199 6.41 -2.58 -14.75
CA VAL A 199 6.57 -3.98 -14.33
C VAL A 199 5.56 -4.85 -15.07
N MET A 200 6.04 -5.85 -15.82
CA MET A 200 5.20 -6.78 -16.57
C MET A 200 4.74 -7.95 -15.69
N LEU A 201 3.45 -7.99 -15.38
CA LEU A 201 2.81 -9.06 -14.61
C LEU A 201 1.84 -9.84 -15.49
N THR A 202 2.03 -11.16 -15.55
CA THR A 202 1.20 -12.08 -16.34
C THR A 202 -0.03 -12.53 -15.58
N HIS A 203 -0.95 -13.19 -16.26
CA HIS A 203 -2.07 -13.86 -15.58
C HIS A 203 -1.58 -14.89 -14.57
N ASP A 204 -0.50 -15.64 -14.86
CA ASP A 204 0.07 -16.63 -13.95
C ASP A 204 0.59 -16.03 -12.65
N ASN A 205 1.20 -14.84 -12.73
CA ASN A 205 1.65 -14.12 -11.54
C ASN A 205 0.47 -13.83 -10.57
N TRP A 206 -0.65 -13.33 -11.09
CA TRP A 206 -1.83 -13.03 -10.29
C TRP A 206 -2.58 -14.27 -9.80
N LEU A 207 -2.60 -15.33 -10.60
CA LEU A 207 -3.17 -16.62 -10.21
C LEU A 207 -2.35 -17.24 -9.07
N PHE A 208 -1.02 -17.13 -9.12
CA PHE A 208 -0.15 -17.58 -8.04
C PHE A 208 -0.44 -16.86 -6.72
N GLU A 209 -0.62 -15.54 -6.75
CA GLU A 209 -0.99 -14.75 -5.57
C GLU A 209 -2.35 -15.17 -5.01
N ALA A 210 -3.35 -15.34 -5.87
CA ALA A 210 -4.68 -15.77 -5.46
C ALA A 210 -4.68 -17.18 -4.84
N GLU A 211 -3.92 -18.12 -5.43
CA GLU A 211 -3.71 -19.48 -4.92
C GLU A 211 -2.99 -19.47 -3.59
N THR A 212 -1.92 -18.67 -3.48
CA THR A 212 -1.12 -18.55 -2.25
C THR A 212 -1.96 -18.07 -1.08
N ILE A 213 -2.80 -17.03 -1.29
CA ILE A 213 -3.69 -16.53 -0.24
C ILE A 213 -4.78 -17.56 0.09
N ALA A 214 -5.30 -18.28 -0.90
CA ALA A 214 -6.26 -19.36 -0.67
C ALA A 214 -5.66 -20.52 0.14
N ASP A 215 -4.41 -20.90 -0.14
CA ASP A 215 -3.69 -21.96 0.57
C ASP A 215 -3.45 -21.65 2.05
N LEU A 216 -3.48 -20.37 2.44
CA LEU A 216 -3.43 -19.99 3.86
C LEU A 216 -4.66 -20.46 4.65
N GLY A 217 -5.81 -20.66 4.02
CA GLY A 217 -7.04 -21.13 4.66
C GLY A 217 -7.66 -20.18 5.69
N ILE A 218 -7.23 -18.92 5.70
CA ILE A 218 -7.62 -17.92 6.72
C ILE A 218 -8.77 -17.02 6.30
N LEU A 219 -9.14 -17.03 5.02
CA LEU A 219 -10.18 -16.20 4.42
C LEU A 219 -11.20 -17.05 3.65
N GLY A 220 -12.43 -16.56 3.55
CA GLY A 220 -13.49 -17.21 2.81
C GLY A 220 -14.71 -16.35 2.53
N PRO A 221 -15.81 -16.91 1.98
CA PRO A 221 -16.98 -16.16 1.52
C PRO A 221 -17.76 -15.44 2.63
N THR A 222 -17.52 -15.77 3.90
CA THR A 222 -18.12 -15.10 5.06
C THR A 222 -17.34 -13.88 5.53
N ASP A 223 -16.13 -13.70 4.98
CA ASP A 223 -15.31 -12.54 5.28
C ASP A 223 -15.74 -11.32 4.48
N LYS A 224 -15.53 -10.17 5.07
CA LYS A 224 -15.74 -8.86 4.44
C LYS A 224 -14.49 -8.01 4.60
N GLN A 225 -13.96 -7.49 3.49
CA GLN A 225 -12.85 -6.54 3.52
C GLN A 225 -13.33 -5.13 3.21
N LEU A 226 -12.64 -4.13 3.78
CA LEU A 226 -12.69 -2.75 3.33
C LEU A 226 -11.40 -2.47 2.55
N LEU A 227 -11.54 -2.26 1.24
CA LEU A 227 -10.43 -1.99 0.33
C LEU A 227 -10.40 -0.50 0.03
N PHE A 228 -9.37 0.17 0.55
CA PHE A 228 -9.08 1.59 0.32
C PHE A 228 -7.72 1.81 -0.34
N LEU A 229 -6.88 0.75 -0.39
CA LEU A 229 -5.58 0.82 -1.06
C LEU A 229 -5.75 1.05 -2.56
N PRO A 230 -4.82 1.80 -3.19
CA PRO A 230 -4.88 2.03 -4.64
C PRO A 230 -4.85 0.71 -5.43
N LEU A 231 -5.89 0.45 -6.23
CA LEU A 231 -5.92 -0.67 -7.17
C LEU A 231 -4.87 -0.51 -8.29
N ALA A 232 -4.42 0.71 -8.52
CA ALA A 232 -3.27 0.99 -9.40
C ALA A 232 -1.93 0.45 -8.85
N HIS A 233 -1.88 0.00 -7.60
CA HIS A 233 -0.72 -0.60 -6.96
C HIS A 233 -0.89 -2.11 -6.80
N SER A 234 0.21 -2.87 -6.89
CA SER A 234 0.19 -4.34 -6.73
C SER A 234 -0.47 -4.81 -5.44
N PHE A 235 -0.32 -4.08 -4.31
CA PHE A 235 -0.96 -4.43 -3.04
C PHE A 235 -2.48 -4.30 -3.08
N GLY A 236 -3.03 -3.28 -3.75
CA GLY A 236 -4.48 -3.19 -4.00
C GLY A 236 -4.95 -4.30 -4.95
N LYS A 237 -4.19 -4.54 -6.00
CA LYS A 237 -4.51 -5.55 -7.03
C LYS A 237 -4.49 -6.98 -6.49
N VAL A 238 -3.56 -7.35 -5.60
CA VAL A 238 -3.57 -8.69 -4.98
C VAL A 238 -4.82 -8.91 -4.12
N LEU A 239 -5.32 -7.86 -3.46
CA LEU A 239 -6.57 -7.96 -2.70
C LEU A 239 -7.78 -8.16 -3.62
N GLU A 240 -7.78 -7.59 -4.82
CA GLU A 240 -8.80 -7.82 -5.84
C GLU A 240 -8.80 -9.28 -6.30
N VAL A 241 -7.66 -9.82 -6.73
CA VAL A 241 -7.60 -11.21 -7.21
C VAL A 241 -7.90 -12.22 -6.09
N ALA A 242 -7.52 -11.91 -4.85
CA ALA A 242 -7.85 -12.73 -3.68
C ALA A 242 -9.37 -12.78 -3.43
N PHE A 243 -10.09 -11.64 -3.51
CA PHE A 243 -11.54 -11.66 -3.29
C PHE A 243 -12.28 -12.43 -4.41
N ILE A 244 -11.82 -12.32 -5.66
CA ILE A 244 -12.36 -13.12 -6.77
C ILE A 244 -12.17 -14.61 -6.47
N ARG A 245 -10.97 -15.03 -6.09
CA ARG A 245 -10.65 -16.45 -5.81
C ARG A 245 -11.45 -17.01 -4.65
N LEU A 246 -11.57 -16.27 -3.57
CA LEU A 246 -12.13 -16.72 -2.29
C LEU A 246 -13.62 -16.36 -2.09
N GLY A 247 -14.15 -15.46 -2.91
CA GLY A 247 -15.52 -14.95 -2.73
C GLY A 247 -15.67 -14.02 -1.53
N VAL A 248 -14.60 -13.36 -1.09
CA VAL A 248 -14.64 -12.39 0.02
C VAL A 248 -15.44 -11.16 -0.41
N ILE A 249 -16.40 -10.75 0.39
CA ILE A 249 -17.19 -9.55 0.13
C ILE A 249 -16.30 -8.31 0.26
N THR A 250 -16.27 -7.46 -0.77
CA THR A 250 -15.35 -6.31 -0.78
C THR A 250 -16.09 -4.98 -0.86
N ALA A 251 -16.02 -4.18 0.20
CA ALA A 251 -16.41 -2.77 0.17
C ALA A 251 -15.21 -1.94 -0.31
N ILE A 252 -15.39 -1.14 -1.37
CA ILE A 252 -14.32 -0.40 -2.03
C ILE A 252 -14.60 1.11 -1.92
N ASP A 253 -13.65 1.83 -1.32
CA ASP A 253 -13.65 3.29 -1.27
C ASP A 253 -12.21 3.79 -1.15
N GLY A 254 -11.66 4.36 -2.22
CA GLY A 254 -10.29 4.89 -2.26
C GLY A 254 -10.07 6.17 -1.46
N ASN A 255 -11.11 6.77 -0.88
CA ASN A 255 -10.98 7.96 -0.05
C ASN A 255 -10.50 7.58 1.36
N ILE A 256 -9.22 7.85 1.65
CA ILE A 256 -8.61 7.53 2.94
C ILE A 256 -9.16 8.39 4.10
N ASP A 257 -9.70 9.58 3.80
CA ASP A 257 -10.26 10.47 4.84
C ASP A 257 -11.55 9.89 5.42
N ASP A 258 -12.29 9.13 4.62
CA ASP A 258 -13.51 8.42 5.02
C ASP A 258 -13.24 7.08 5.74
N LEU A 259 -12.00 6.63 5.84
CA LEU A 259 -11.65 5.30 6.33
C LEU A 259 -12.29 4.98 7.69
N VAL A 260 -12.22 5.89 8.65
CA VAL A 260 -12.77 5.67 10.01
C VAL A 260 -14.30 5.58 9.99
N ALA A 261 -14.95 6.43 9.20
CA ALA A 261 -16.40 6.39 9.01
C ALA A 261 -16.83 5.08 8.32
N ASN A 262 -16.08 4.67 7.31
CA ASN A 262 -16.31 3.44 6.57
C ASN A 262 -16.15 2.19 7.44
N LEU A 263 -15.17 2.15 8.33
CA LEU A 263 -14.98 1.03 9.27
C LEU A 263 -16.22 0.80 10.15
N ALA A 264 -16.84 1.88 10.62
CA ALA A 264 -18.04 1.80 11.46
C ALA A 264 -19.26 1.25 10.71
N VAL A 265 -19.40 1.57 9.42
CA VAL A 265 -20.54 1.16 8.58
C VAL A 265 -20.31 -0.22 7.96
N VAL A 266 -19.17 -0.43 7.34
CA VAL A 266 -18.82 -1.68 6.62
C VAL A 266 -18.60 -2.84 7.59
N ARG A 267 -18.02 -2.57 8.76
CA ARG A 267 -17.70 -3.55 9.80
C ARG A 267 -16.91 -4.74 9.24
N PRO A 268 -15.74 -4.52 8.67
CA PRO A 268 -14.98 -5.57 8.00
C PRO A 268 -14.48 -6.63 8.99
N THR A 269 -14.24 -7.86 8.49
CA THR A 269 -13.58 -8.94 9.23
C THR A 269 -12.07 -8.94 9.03
N ILE A 270 -11.61 -8.36 7.92
CA ILE A 270 -10.21 -8.14 7.58
C ILE A 270 -10.04 -6.78 6.93
N MET A 271 -8.88 -6.19 7.12
CA MET A 271 -8.46 -4.98 6.41
C MET A 271 -6.94 -5.05 6.17
N ALA A 272 -6.52 -4.77 4.95
CA ALA A 272 -5.12 -4.57 4.62
C ALA A 272 -4.82 -3.07 4.50
N GLY A 273 -3.64 -2.67 4.94
CA GLY A 273 -3.22 -1.28 4.90
C GLY A 273 -1.71 -1.10 4.97
N VAL A 274 -1.27 0.13 4.79
CA VAL A 274 0.13 0.52 4.97
C VAL A 274 0.37 0.96 6.42
N PRO A 275 1.60 0.88 6.94
CA PRO A 275 1.94 1.23 8.33
C PRO A 275 1.42 2.57 8.80
N ARG A 276 1.46 3.60 7.94
CA ARG A 276 0.99 4.96 8.27
C ARG A 276 -0.48 5.00 8.75
N VAL A 277 -1.32 4.13 8.25
CA VAL A 277 -2.72 4.02 8.70
C VAL A 277 -2.77 3.56 10.16
N TYR A 278 -1.99 2.55 10.50
CA TYR A 278 -1.92 2.01 11.86
C TYR A 278 -1.23 2.97 12.84
N GLU A 279 -0.18 3.66 12.38
CA GLU A 279 0.48 4.75 13.12
C GLU A 279 -0.52 5.86 13.46
N LYS A 280 -1.34 6.31 12.50
CA LYS A 280 -2.37 7.34 12.71
C LYS A 280 -3.42 6.89 13.73
N VAL A 281 -3.89 5.64 13.64
CA VAL A 281 -4.84 5.07 14.61
C VAL A 281 -4.20 4.97 16.00
N TYR A 282 -2.96 4.47 16.11
CA TYR A 282 -2.19 4.39 17.35
C TYR A 282 -2.07 5.74 18.01
N ASN A 283 -1.58 6.74 17.28
CA ASN A 283 -1.38 8.10 17.79
C ASN A 283 -2.69 8.71 18.31
N ARG A 284 -3.78 8.57 17.56
CA ARG A 284 -5.11 9.07 17.98
C ARG A 284 -5.62 8.39 19.24
N VAL A 285 -5.38 7.09 19.42
CA VAL A 285 -5.78 6.34 20.62
C VAL A 285 -4.97 6.76 21.84
N VAL A 286 -3.63 6.84 21.70
CA VAL A 286 -2.74 7.21 22.81
C VAL A 286 -2.98 8.65 23.25
N THR A 287 -3.09 9.58 22.30
CA THR A 287 -3.37 11.00 22.59
C THR A 287 -4.74 11.15 23.25
N GLY A 288 -5.78 10.54 22.70
CA GLY A 288 -7.12 10.60 23.30
C GLY A 288 -7.22 9.97 24.69
N ALA A 289 -6.37 8.97 25.00
CA ALA A 289 -6.28 8.41 26.35
C ALA A 289 -5.63 9.40 27.34
N ARG A 290 -4.58 10.12 26.93
CA ARG A 290 -3.91 11.16 27.74
C ARG A 290 -4.88 12.31 28.05
N GLU A 291 -5.62 12.78 27.05
CA GLU A 291 -6.61 13.85 27.18
C GLU A 291 -7.78 13.50 28.09
N GLY A 292 -8.10 12.22 28.22
CA GLY A 292 -9.20 11.75 29.07
C GLY A 292 -9.01 11.99 30.57
N GLY A 293 -7.89 12.58 31.00
CA GLY A 293 -7.55 12.88 32.38
C GLY A 293 -6.81 11.76 33.11
N GLY A 294 -6.18 12.10 34.24
CA GLY A 294 -5.22 11.22 34.90
C GLY A 294 -5.73 9.83 35.27
N LEU A 295 -6.97 9.66 35.71
CA LEU A 295 -7.53 8.37 36.06
C LEU A 295 -7.77 7.50 34.80
N LYS A 296 -8.32 8.08 33.73
CA LYS A 296 -8.54 7.35 32.47
C LYS A 296 -7.21 6.92 31.84
N TYR A 297 -6.22 7.80 31.87
CA TYR A 297 -4.88 7.47 31.38
C TYR A 297 -4.21 6.36 32.20
N ARG A 298 -4.33 6.37 33.53
CA ARG A 298 -3.83 5.27 34.38
C ARG A 298 -4.51 3.93 34.09
N ILE A 299 -5.84 3.93 33.87
CA ILE A 299 -6.58 2.73 33.47
C ILE A 299 -6.08 2.23 32.11
N PHE A 300 -5.88 3.14 31.16
CA PHE A 300 -5.35 2.82 29.84
C PHE A 300 -3.95 2.19 29.92
N GLN A 301 -3.03 2.80 30.69
CA GLN A 301 -1.68 2.25 30.90
C GLN A 301 -1.72 0.86 31.57
N TRP A 302 -2.56 0.69 32.61
CA TRP A 302 -2.76 -0.59 33.26
C TRP A 302 -3.27 -1.65 32.27
N ALA A 303 -4.25 -1.29 31.44
CA ALA A 303 -4.77 -2.20 30.42
C ALA A 303 -3.67 -2.60 29.42
N LEU A 304 -2.84 -1.65 28.96
CA LEU A 304 -1.71 -1.94 28.07
C LEU A 304 -0.68 -2.88 28.72
N ASP A 305 -0.37 -2.71 30.02
CA ASP A 305 0.52 -3.65 30.73
C ASP A 305 -0.06 -5.05 30.78
N VAL A 306 -1.33 -5.18 31.16
CA VAL A 306 -2.05 -6.47 31.16
C VAL A 306 -2.04 -7.10 29.77
N GLY A 307 -2.41 -6.33 28.72
CA GLY A 307 -2.40 -6.79 27.35
C GLY A 307 -1.01 -7.19 26.84
N GLY A 308 0.01 -6.42 27.19
CA GLY A 308 1.39 -6.73 26.84
C GLY A 308 1.88 -8.05 27.47
N ARG A 309 1.46 -8.36 28.69
CA ARG A 309 1.73 -9.66 29.33
C ARG A 309 1.02 -10.80 28.61
N VAL A 310 -0.24 -10.60 28.25
CA VAL A 310 -1.01 -11.58 27.46
C VAL A 310 -0.42 -11.75 26.06
N SER A 311 -0.02 -10.65 25.40
CA SER A 311 0.63 -10.67 24.09
C SER A 311 1.91 -11.51 24.10
N ARG A 312 2.80 -11.29 25.07
CA ARG A 312 4.03 -12.10 25.19
C ARG A 312 3.75 -13.59 25.42
N LEU A 313 2.72 -13.91 26.23
CA LEU A 313 2.33 -15.28 26.47
C LEU A 313 1.81 -15.96 25.19
N ARG A 314 0.96 -15.28 24.42
CA ARG A 314 0.43 -15.79 23.15
C ARG A 314 1.51 -16.00 22.09
N GLN A 315 2.52 -15.13 22.02
CA GLN A 315 3.66 -15.28 21.11
C GLN A 315 4.48 -16.57 21.38
N THR A 316 4.38 -17.13 22.57
CA THR A 316 4.98 -18.42 22.94
C THR A 316 3.98 -19.59 22.94
N GLY A 317 2.79 -19.40 22.36
CA GLY A 317 1.72 -20.40 22.28
C GLY A 317 0.92 -20.60 23.57
N GLY A 318 1.16 -19.78 24.61
CA GLY A 318 0.44 -19.82 25.87
C GLY A 318 -0.90 -19.09 25.84
N GLN A 319 -1.73 -19.34 26.85
CA GLN A 319 -3.02 -18.66 27.05
C GLN A 319 -3.10 -18.05 28.45
N PRO A 320 -3.72 -16.88 28.64
CA PRO A 320 -3.88 -16.28 29.95
C PRO A 320 -4.77 -17.14 30.85
N ALA A 321 -4.33 -17.36 32.10
CA ALA A 321 -5.05 -18.15 33.11
C ALA A 321 -5.16 -17.38 34.45
N GLY A 322 -6.04 -17.83 35.33
CA GLY A 322 -6.22 -17.30 36.68
C GLY A 322 -6.43 -15.78 36.73
N LEU A 323 -5.66 -15.10 37.58
CA LEU A 323 -5.77 -13.64 37.77
C LEU A 323 -5.50 -12.86 36.50
N LEU A 324 -4.52 -13.29 35.67
CA LEU A 324 -4.20 -12.62 34.41
C LEU A 324 -5.39 -12.67 33.41
N ALA A 325 -6.09 -13.81 33.33
CA ALA A 325 -7.28 -13.93 32.48
C ALA A 325 -8.44 -13.05 32.98
N PHE A 326 -8.60 -12.90 34.31
CA PHE A 326 -9.57 -11.98 34.87
C PHE A 326 -9.23 -10.51 34.59
N GLN A 327 -7.97 -10.11 34.81
CA GLN A 327 -7.50 -8.76 34.51
C GLN A 327 -7.66 -8.43 33.02
N HIS A 328 -7.36 -9.37 32.13
CA HIS A 328 -7.49 -9.21 30.69
C HIS A 328 -8.96 -8.97 30.27
N ARG A 329 -9.90 -9.74 30.83
CA ARG A 329 -11.34 -9.50 30.57
C ARG A 329 -11.81 -8.13 31.05
N LEU A 330 -11.29 -7.66 32.19
CA LEU A 330 -11.61 -6.34 32.69
C LEU A 330 -11.00 -5.22 31.82
N ALA A 331 -9.75 -5.41 31.38
CA ALA A 331 -9.06 -4.50 30.45
C ALA A 331 -9.79 -4.43 29.09
N ASP A 332 -10.28 -5.57 28.57
CA ASP A 332 -11.10 -5.60 27.36
C ASP A 332 -12.38 -4.78 27.52
N LYS A 333 -13.13 -5.00 28.60
CA LYS A 333 -14.37 -4.25 28.86
C LYS A 333 -14.14 -2.73 28.99
N LEU A 334 -13.05 -2.32 29.60
CA LEU A 334 -12.79 -0.90 29.88
C LEU A 334 -12.10 -0.16 28.73
N VAL A 335 -11.23 -0.87 27.97
CA VAL A 335 -10.31 -0.24 26.99
C VAL A 335 -10.41 -0.90 25.62
N TYR A 336 -10.09 -2.20 25.47
CA TYR A 336 -9.89 -2.79 24.14
C TYR A 336 -11.18 -2.87 23.33
N SER A 337 -12.32 -3.13 23.96
CA SER A 337 -13.62 -3.14 23.28
C SER A 337 -13.94 -1.82 22.58
N LYS A 338 -13.47 -0.68 23.13
CA LYS A 338 -13.66 0.64 22.53
C LYS A 338 -12.81 0.83 21.28
N LEU A 339 -11.57 0.34 21.31
CA LEU A 339 -10.70 0.34 20.14
C LEU A 339 -11.27 -0.58 19.06
N LYS A 340 -11.62 -1.82 19.42
CA LYS A 340 -12.22 -2.80 18.50
C LYS A 340 -13.51 -2.26 17.87
N ALA A 341 -14.37 -1.59 18.64
CA ALA A 341 -15.59 -0.98 18.13
C ALA A 341 -15.31 0.12 17.08
N ARG A 342 -14.28 0.97 17.29
CA ARG A 342 -13.87 1.98 16.31
C ARG A 342 -13.34 1.37 15.00
N LEU A 343 -12.81 0.17 15.08
CA LEU A 343 -12.38 -0.63 13.93
C LEU A 343 -13.51 -1.51 13.34
N GLY A 344 -14.78 -1.22 13.66
CA GLY A 344 -15.94 -1.93 13.15
C GLY A 344 -16.40 -3.12 14.00
N GLY A 345 -15.65 -3.53 15.04
CA GLY A 345 -16.04 -4.52 16.05
C GLY A 345 -16.04 -5.99 15.58
N ARG A 346 -15.63 -6.28 14.33
CA ARG A 346 -15.64 -7.63 13.75
C ARG A 346 -14.30 -8.08 13.20
N LEU A 347 -13.26 -7.23 13.30
CA LEU A 347 -11.92 -7.54 12.78
C LEU A 347 -11.37 -8.80 13.45
N ARG A 348 -10.91 -9.73 12.64
CA ARG A 348 -10.19 -10.94 13.02
C ARG A 348 -8.68 -10.68 13.06
N PHE A 349 -8.17 -10.02 12.03
CA PHE A 349 -6.80 -9.55 11.93
C PHE A 349 -6.69 -8.41 10.90
N LEU A 350 -5.58 -7.73 10.94
CA LEU A 350 -5.16 -6.72 9.97
C LEU A 350 -3.93 -7.21 9.23
N VAL A 351 -3.71 -6.73 8.00
CA VAL A 351 -2.49 -7.01 7.23
C VAL A 351 -1.76 -5.69 6.99
N SER A 352 -0.46 -5.64 7.27
CA SER A 352 0.41 -4.50 7.00
C SER A 352 1.43 -4.85 5.94
N GLY A 353 1.56 -4.03 4.91
CA GLY A 353 2.55 -4.22 3.83
C GLY A 353 2.95 -2.92 3.17
N GLY A 354 3.89 -3.03 2.21
CA GLY A 354 4.37 -1.90 1.40
C GLY A 354 5.39 -0.99 2.07
N ALA A 355 5.57 -1.06 3.39
CA ALA A 355 6.60 -0.37 4.17
C ALA A 355 6.79 -1.07 5.52
N PRO A 356 7.91 -0.85 6.25
CA PRO A 356 8.13 -1.44 7.57
C PRO A 356 7.12 -0.92 8.60
N LEU A 357 6.53 -1.82 9.40
CA LEU A 357 5.72 -1.47 10.56
C LEU A 357 6.61 -1.45 11.82
N SER A 358 6.49 -0.42 12.64
CA SER A 358 7.17 -0.40 13.95
C SER A 358 6.68 -1.57 14.81
N ARG A 359 7.62 -2.35 15.32
CA ARG A 359 7.34 -3.46 16.24
C ARG A 359 6.50 -3.01 17.45
N ALA A 360 6.79 -1.83 17.99
CA ALA A 360 6.05 -1.27 19.14
C ALA A 360 4.57 -1.06 18.81
N ILE A 361 4.25 -0.66 17.57
CA ILE A 361 2.87 -0.47 17.11
C ILE A 361 2.18 -1.83 16.94
N ALA A 362 2.84 -2.81 16.33
CA ALA A 362 2.29 -4.16 16.21
C ALA A 362 2.00 -4.78 17.59
N GLU A 363 2.93 -4.66 18.54
CA GLU A 363 2.76 -5.14 19.92
C GLU A 363 1.65 -4.39 20.68
N PHE A 364 1.51 -3.07 20.45
CA PHE A 364 0.41 -2.28 21.02
C PHE A 364 -0.97 -2.79 20.56
N PHE A 365 -1.15 -2.97 19.24
CA PHE A 365 -2.40 -3.48 18.71
C PHE A 365 -2.68 -4.90 19.23
N HIS A 366 -1.68 -5.75 19.28
CA HIS A 366 -1.82 -7.11 19.81
C HIS A 366 -2.13 -7.13 21.32
N ALA A 367 -1.59 -6.21 22.11
CA ALA A 367 -1.97 -6.00 23.50
C ALA A 367 -3.45 -5.60 23.65
N CYS A 368 -4.03 -4.99 22.63
CA CYS A 368 -5.46 -4.63 22.55
C CYS A 368 -6.33 -5.71 21.85
N ASP A 369 -5.87 -6.93 21.72
CA ASP A 369 -6.53 -8.04 21.00
C ASP A 369 -6.78 -7.76 19.50
N VAL A 370 -5.93 -6.98 18.85
CA VAL A 370 -5.97 -6.74 17.41
C VAL A 370 -4.65 -7.19 16.80
N LEU A 371 -4.66 -8.32 16.09
CA LEU A 371 -3.46 -8.84 15.45
C LEU A 371 -3.19 -8.12 14.12
N ILE A 372 -1.99 -7.59 13.95
CA ILE A 372 -1.49 -7.09 12.66
C ILE A 372 -0.45 -8.08 12.14
N LEU A 373 -0.68 -8.59 10.95
CA LEU A 373 0.20 -9.51 10.24
C LEU A 373 1.00 -8.71 9.21
N GLU A 374 2.31 -8.65 9.38
CA GLU A 374 3.18 -8.04 8.38
C GLU A 374 3.36 -8.97 7.20
N ALA A 375 3.35 -8.41 5.98
CA ALA A 375 3.63 -9.09 4.73
C ALA A 375 4.62 -8.27 3.90
N TYR A 376 5.47 -8.97 3.16
CA TYR A 376 6.52 -8.39 2.33
C TYR A 376 6.42 -8.88 0.90
N GLY A 377 6.69 -7.97 0.00
CA GLY A 377 6.85 -8.17 -1.41
C GLY A 377 6.93 -6.83 -2.14
N LEU A 378 7.16 -6.90 -3.41
CA LEU A 378 7.35 -5.77 -4.31
C LEU A 378 6.37 -5.89 -5.48
N THR A 379 6.23 -4.85 -6.28
CA THR A 379 5.49 -4.93 -7.54
C THR A 379 6.09 -6.02 -8.44
N GLU A 380 7.42 -6.09 -8.47
CA GLU A 380 8.19 -7.07 -9.23
C GLU A 380 8.01 -8.52 -8.77
N SER A 381 7.48 -8.72 -7.57
CA SER A 381 7.09 -10.05 -7.05
C SER A 381 5.58 -10.20 -6.86
N SER A 382 4.77 -9.43 -7.62
CA SER A 382 3.30 -9.47 -7.66
C SER A 382 2.59 -9.15 -6.35
N ALA A 383 3.23 -8.45 -5.43
CA ALA A 383 2.82 -7.98 -4.12
C ALA A 383 3.25 -8.85 -2.94
N GLY A 384 2.90 -10.14 -2.88
CA GLY A 384 3.09 -10.94 -1.68
C GLY A 384 4.06 -12.11 -1.85
N SER A 385 5.23 -12.08 -1.22
CA SER A 385 6.20 -13.19 -1.26
C SER A 385 6.41 -13.84 0.09
N VAL A 386 6.32 -13.06 1.17
CA VAL A 386 6.60 -13.47 2.54
C VAL A 386 5.53 -12.88 3.45
N GLY A 387 5.05 -13.64 4.44
CA GLY A 387 4.04 -13.11 5.36
C GLY A 387 3.96 -13.82 6.69
N ASN A 388 3.61 -13.07 7.72
CA ASN A 388 3.15 -13.61 8.99
C ASN A 388 1.76 -14.24 8.82
N ARG A 389 1.42 -15.24 9.64
CA ARG A 389 0.14 -15.94 9.63
C ARG A 389 -0.48 -15.93 11.03
N PRO A 390 -1.80 -16.01 11.19
CA PRO A 390 -2.43 -15.96 12.51
C PRO A 390 -1.88 -16.99 13.52
N GLU A 391 -1.53 -18.18 13.04
CA GLU A 391 -0.97 -19.28 13.84
C GLU A 391 0.56 -19.27 13.92
N ARG A 392 1.24 -18.46 13.11
CA ARG A 392 2.71 -18.38 13.04
C ARG A 392 3.17 -16.97 12.65
N TYR A 393 3.42 -16.15 13.64
CA TYR A 393 3.87 -14.77 13.48
C TYR A 393 4.97 -14.41 14.49
N LYS A 394 5.79 -13.42 14.14
CA LYS A 394 6.87 -12.90 14.97
C LYS A 394 7.00 -11.40 14.72
N PHE A 395 6.72 -10.57 15.72
CA PHE A 395 6.78 -9.11 15.57
C PHE A 395 8.22 -8.64 15.30
N GLY A 396 8.35 -7.67 14.40
CA GLY A 396 9.64 -7.19 13.90
C GLY A 396 10.22 -8.05 12.77
N THR A 397 9.42 -8.99 12.25
CA THR A 397 9.72 -9.75 11.03
C THR A 397 8.56 -9.63 10.05
N VAL A 398 8.84 -9.80 8.77
CA VAL A 398 7.79 -9.84 7.73
C VAL A 398 7.21 -11.25 7.53
N GLY A 399 7.58 -12.22 8.38
CA GLY A 399 7.05 -13.58 8.35
C GLY A 399 7.95 -14.59 7.64
N ILE A 400 7.33 -15.63 7.12
CA ILE A 400 7.99 -16.73 6.40
C ILE A 400 7.58 -16.75 4.93
N PRO A 401 8.44 -17.22 4.02
CA PRO A 401 8.11 -17.36 2.61
C PRO A 401 6.80 -18.12 2.38
N TYR A 402 6.01 -17.68 1.42
CA TYR A 402 4.82 -18.40 1.01
C TYR A 402 5.20 -19.67 0.24
N LYS A 403 4.28 -20.60 0.16
CA LYS A 403 4.48 -21.86 -0.57
C LYS A 403 4.76 -21.56 -2.06
N GLY A 404 5.90 -22.06 -2.54
CA GLY A 404 6.34 -21.82 -3.92
C GLY A 404 7.17 -20.56 -4.11
N VAL A 405 7.47 -19.82 -3.03
CA VAL A 405 8.47 -18.75 -3.01
C VAL A 405 9.75 -19.27 -2.36
N GLU A 406 10.85 -19.15 -3.08
CA GLU A 406 12.19 -19.39 -2.56
C GLU A 406 12.82 -18.05 -2.16
N THR A 407 13.49 -18.03 -1.02
CA THR A 407 14.17 -16.83 -0.50
C THR A 407 15.61 -17.17 -0.17
N ARG A 408 16.55 -16.35 -0.63
CA ARG A 408 17.99 -16.48 -0.37
C ARG A 408 18.52 -15.12 0.07
N ILE A 409 19.48 -15.12 0.98
CA ILE A 409 20.25 -13.93 1.35
C ILE A 409 21.60 -14.01 0.63
N ALA A 410 21.91 -13.00 -0.17
CA ALA A 410 23.20 -12.87 -0.87
C ALA A 410 24.33 -12.52 0.11
N GLU A 411 25.59 -12.58 -0.34
CA GLU A 411 26.76 -12.32 0.51
C GLU A 411 26.79 -10.90 1.08
N ASP A 412 26.24 -9.93 0.33
CA ASP A 412 26.10 -8.53 0.76
C ASP A 412 24.86 -8.26 1.61
N GLY A 413 24.08 -9.31 1.94
CA GLY A 413 22.86 -9.22 2.73
C GLY A 413 21.61 -8.93 1.93
N GLU A 414 21.68 -8.83 0.59
CA GLU A 414 20.50 -8.60 -0.25
C GLU A 414 19.56 -9.81 -0.23
N ILE A 415 18.26 -9.53 -0.11
CA ILE A 415 17.20 -10.52 -0.20
C ILE A 415 16.97 -10.83 -1.69
N LEU A 416 17.08 -12.11 -2.04
CA LEU A 416 16.75 -12.60 -3.38
C LEU A 416 15.49 -13.46 -3.30
N LEU A 417 14.59 -13.31 -4.28
CA LEU A 417 13.35 -14.05 -4.39
C LEU A 417 13.29 -14.84 -5.70
N ARG A 418 12.67 -16.03 -5.66
CA ARG A 418 12.38 -16.84 -6.84
C ARG A 418 11.02 -17.53 -6.71
N GLY A 419 10.23 -17.55 -7.79
CA GLY A 419 8.94 -18.22 -7.82
C GLY A 419 8.03 -17.71 -8.93
N ARG A 420 6.83 -18.30 -9.04
CA ARG A 420 5.82 -17.93 -10.06
C ARG A 420 5.32 -16.48 -9.93
N GLY A 421 5.41 -15.88 -8.74
CA GLY A 421 5.03 -14.48 -8.50
C GLY A 421 6.02 -13.46 -9.07
N ILE A 422 7.22 -13.88 -9.52
CA ILE A 422 8.23 -12.94 -10.05
C ILE A 422 7.82 -12.46 -11.44
N MET A 423 7.94 -11.15 -11.66
CA MET A 423 7.62 -10.47 -12.91
C MET A 423 8.31 -11.09 -14.13
N ARG A 424 7.75 -10.87 -15.33
CA ARG A 424 8.43 -11.20 -16.59
C ARG A 424 9.65 -10.32 -16.84
N GLY A 425 9.64 -9.08 -16.35
CA GLY A 425 10.67 -8.06 -16.52
C GLY A 425 10.06 -6.67 -16.60
N TYR A 426 10.89 -5.67 -16.92
CA TYR A 426 10.47 -4.30 -17.16
C TYR A 426 10.15 -4.06 -18.63
N TYR A 427 9.00 -3.47 -18.91
CA TYR A 427 8.51 -3.24 -20.25
C TYR A 427 9.43 -2.29 -21.03
N ASN A 428 9.90 -2.73 -22.20
CA ASN A 428 10.85 -2.03 -23.06
C ASN A 428 12.20 -1.66 -22.41
N LEU A 429 12.59 -2.36 -21.33
CA LEU A 429 13.83 -2.11 -20.58
C LEU A 429 14.59 -3.44 -20.36
N PRO A 430 15.19 -4.02 -21.42
CA PRO A 430 15.88 -5.32 -21.31
C PRO A 430 17.12 -5.27 -20.41
N GLU A 431 17.88 -4.17 -20.40
CA GLU A 431 19.08 -4.01 -19.57
C GLU A 431 18.71 -3.96 -18.08
N ASP A 432 17.71 -3.14 -17.71
CA ASP A 432 17.20 -3.08 -16.34
C ASP A 432 16.61 -4.44 -15.89
N THR A 433 16.01 -5.18 -16.83
CA THR A 433 15.50 -6.52 -16.57
C THR A 433 16.63 -7.49 -16.26
N ALA A 434 17.71 -7.47 -17.06
CA ALA A 434 18.87 -8.33 -16.87
C ALA A 434 19.65 -8.00 -15.58
N GLU A 435 19.64 -6.73 -15.14
CA GLU A 435 20.21 -6.32 -13.85
C GLU A 435 19.37 -6.86 -12.66
N ALA A 436 18.05 -6.91 -12.80
CA ALA A 436 17.13 -7.29 -11.73
C ALA A 436 16.87 -8.79 -11.65
N LEU A 437 16.98 -9.54 -12.76
CA LEU A 437 16.64 -10.96 -12.87
C LEU A 437 17.86 -11.76 -13.36
N GLU A 438 18.33 -12.71 -12.52
CA GLU A 438 19.33 -13.69 -12.91
C GLU A 438 18.77 -14.69 -13.94
N ALA A 439 19.61 -15.29 -14.74
CA ALA A 439 19.19 -16.26 -15.79
C ALA A 439 18.48 -17.50 -15.24
N ASP A 440 18.73 -17.88 -13.97
CA ASP A 440 18.11 -18.99 -13.27
C ASP A 440 16.84 -18.56 -12.47
N GLY A 441 16.40 -17.30 -12.63
CA GLY A 441 15.13 -16.78 -12.12
C GLY A 441 15.19 -16.14 -10.74
N TRP A 442 16.37 -15.92 -10.16
CA TRP A 442 16.48 -15.13 -8.95
C TRP A 442 16.29 -13.63 -9.25
N PHE A 443 15.43 -13.01 -8.44
CA PHE A 443 15.13 -11.58 -8.52
C PHE A 443 15.85 -10.85 -7.39
N HIS A 444 16.62 -9.83 -7.74
CA HIS A 444 17.30 -8.91 -6.85
C HIS A 444 16.33 -7.85 -6.34
N THR A 445 15.96 -7.94 -5.06
CA THR A 445 14.92 -7.07 -4.48
C THR A 445 15.42 -5.66 -4.20
N GLY A 446 16.72 -5.47 -4.05
CA GLY A 446 17.31 -4.24 -3.55
C GLY A 446 17.03 -3.99 -2.05
N ASP A 447 16.47 -4.95 -1.34
CA ASP A 447 16.23 -4.89 0.11
C ASP A 447 17.25 -5.76 0.85
N ILE A 448 17.75 -5.27 1.98
CA ILE A 448 18.72 -5.97 2.84
C ILE A 448 17.98 -6.60 4.01
N GLY A 449 18.34 -7.84 4.34
CA GLY A 449 17.70 -8.54 5.44
C GLY A 449 18.40 -9.83 5.84
N HIS A 450 17.77 -10.59 6.72
CA HIS A 450 18.26 -11.88 7.18
C HIS A 450 17.11 -12.82 7.53
N LEU A 451 17.38 -14.11 7.42
CA LEU A 451 16.49 -15.17 7.92
C LEU A 451 17.00 -15.62 9.29
N ASP A 452 16.10 -15.75 10.26
CA ASP A 452 16.45 -16.35 11.54
C ASP A 452 16.39 -17.89 11.50
N ALA A 453 16.75 -18.54 12.61
CA ALA A 453 16.78 -19.99 12.72
C ALA A 453 15.39 -20.66 12.54
N ASP A 454 14.31 -19.93 12.76
CA ASP A 454 12.92 -20.38 12.59
C ASP A 454 12.40 -20.11 11.16
N GLY A 455 13.21 -19.49 10.29
CA GLY A 455 12.89 -19.14 8.91
C GLY A 455 12.09 -17.85 8.76
N PHE A 456 12.00 -17.01 9.79
CA PHE A 456 11.39 -15.70 9.68
C PHE A 456 12.34 -14.70 9.03
N LEU A 457 11.83 -13.96 8.03
CA LEU A 457 12.56 -12.91 7.34
C LEU A 457 12.41 -11.58 8.09
N SER A 458 13.55 -10.94 8.36
CA SER A 458 13.62 -9.57 8.83
C SER A 458 14.23 -8.68 7.76
N ILE A 459 13.59 -7.56 7.45
CA ILE A 459 14.13 -6.54 6.55
C ILE A 459 14.82 -5.49 7.42
N THR A 460 16.05 -5.16 7.06
CA THR A 460 16.83 -4.16 7.78
C THR A 460 16.63 -2.79 7.16
N ASP A 461 16.84 -2.67 5.84
CA ASP A 461 16.64 -1.44 5.06
C ASP A 461 16.70 -1.73 3.55
N ARG A 462 16.54 -0.68 2.75
CA ARG A 462 16.86 -0.73 1.32
C ARG A 462 18.35 -0.55 1.06
N LYS A 463 18.92 -1.37 0.19
CA LYS A 463 20.35 -1.31 -0.19
C LYS A 463 20.80 0.09 -0.62
N LYS A 464 19.92 0.83 -1.33
CA LYS A 464 20.17 2.19 -1.81
C LYS A 464 19.97 3.28 -0.75
N ASP A 465 19.29 2.97 0.36
CA ASP A 465 18.96 3.91 1.42
C ASP A 465 19.88 3.75 2.66
N ILE A 466 20.67 2.68 2.71
CA ILE A 466 21.68 2.48 3.75
C ILE A 466 22.66 3.66 3.71
N LEU A 467 22.81 4.30 4.88
CA LEU A 467 23.80 5.36 5.07
C LEU A 467 25.12 4.72 5.49
N VAL A 468 26.19 5.04 4.74
CA VAL A 468 27.53 4.59 5.09
C VAL A 468 28.25 5.77 5.72
N THR A 469 28.50 5.74 7.02
CA THR A 469 29.21 6.83 7.70
C THR A 469 30.63 7.01 7.16
N ALA A 470 31.24 8.17 7.40
CA ALA A 470 32.65 8.40 7.06
C ALA A 470 33.59 7.36 7.69
N GLY A 471 33.20 6.70 8.78
CA GLY A 471 33.91 5.60 9.44
C GLY A 471 33.58 4.21 8.86
N GLY A 472 32.86 4.11 7.74
CA GLY A 472 32.54 2.85 7.06
C GLY A 472 31.48 1.98 7.78
N LYS A 473 30.67 2.56 8.68
CA LYS A 473 29.57 1.84 9.35
C LYS A 473 28.29 2.02 8.58
N ASN A 474 27.60 0.90 8.30
CA ASN A 474 26.27 0.88 7.70
C ASN A 474 25.21 1.19 8.75
N ILE A 475 24.31 2.10 8.42
CA ILE A 475 23.16 2.50 9.23
C ILE A 475 21.89 2.30 8.42
N ALA A 476 20.88 1.69 9.04
CA ALA A 476 19.55 1.46 8.49
C ALA A 476 18.61 2.60 8.94
N PRO A 477 18.46 3.68 8.13
CA PRO A 477 17.73 4.86 8.58
C PRO A 477 16.24 4.60 8.82
N GLN A 478 15.58 3.79 7.99
CA GLN A 478 14.12 3.56 8.10
C GLN A 478 13.72 2.92 9.44
N ASN A 479 14.57 2.06 10.00
CA ASN A 479 14.33 1.46 11.31
C ASN A 479 14.34 2.53 12.43
N ILE A 480 15.31 3.44 12.41
CA ILE A 480 15.45 4.52 13.39
C ILE A 480 14.32 5.55 13.24
N GLU A 481 13.99 5.91 12.01
CA GLU A 481 12.87 6.78 11.65
C GLU A 481 11.54 6.22 12.18
N GLY A 482 11.32 4.92 11.99
CA GLY A 482 10.14 4.21 12.49
C GLY A 482 10.05 4.19 14.02
N GLN A 483 11.19 4.02 14.71
CA GLN A 483 11.25 4.08 16.16
C GLN A 483 10.90 5.50 16.68
N LEU A 484 11.41 6.54 16.02
CA LEU A 484 11.12 7.93 16.42
C LEU A 484 9.65 8.29 16.20
N LYS A 485 9.05 7.91 15.08
CA LYS A 485 7.61 8.10 14.83
C LYS A 485 6.73 7.37 15.86
N ALA A 486 7.16 6.20 16.31
CA ALA A 486 6.45 5.45 17.36
C ALA A 486 6.61 6.07 18.77
N ALA A 487 7.78 6.62 19.07
CA ALA A 487 8.08 7.24 20.37
C ALA A 487 7.47 8.65 20.50
N CYS A 488 7.35 9.39 19.39
CA CYS A 488 6.95 10.80 19.37
C CYS A 488 5.73 11.01 18.45
N PRO A 489 4.48 11.00 18.98
CA PRO A 489 3.26 11.10 18.18
C PRO A 489 3.05 12.48 17.53
N TYR A 490 3.91 13.45 17.82
CA TYR A 490 3.91 14.79 17.25
C TYR A 490 4.68 14.89 15.93
N VAL A 491 5.37 13.81 15.55
CA VAL A 491 6.14 13.70 14.31
C VAL A 491 5.28 13.06 13.22
N SER A 492 5.29 13.64 12.01
CA SER A 492 4.68 13.09 10.81
C SER A 492 5.69 12.24 10.03
N GLN A 493 6.79 12.85 9.62
CA GLN A 493 7.87 12.18 8.89
C GLN A 493 9.22 12.45 9.54
N VAL A 494 10.13 11.51 9.37
CA VAL A 494 11.55 11.62 9.74
C VAL A 494 12.36 11.22 8.53
N VAL A 495 13.33 12.01 8.15
CA VAL A 495 14.28 11.71 7.09
C VAL A 495 15.68 11.80 7.68
N MET A 496 16.24 10.66 8.02
CA MET A 496 17.59 10.58 8.56
C MET A 496 18.62 10.66 7.42
N LEU A 497 19.61 11.53 7.57
CA LEU A 497 20.63 11.84 6.56
C LEU A 497 22.01 11.78 7.18
N GLY A 498 23.05 11.54 6.38
CA GLY A 498 24.42 11.43 6.89
C GLY A 498 25.31 10.47 6.12
N ASP A 499 24.93 10.14 4.87
CA ASP A 499 25.79 9.32 4.00
C ASP A 499 27.15 10.01 3.78
N ARG A 500 28.24 9.27 4.02
CA ARG A 500 29.63 9.75 3.96
C ARG A 500 29.93 10.97 4.87
N ARG A 501 29.08 11.20 5.86
CA ARG A 501 29.25 12.29 6.84
C ARG A 501 29.74 11.73 8.20
N PRO A 502 30.30 12.57 9.07
CA PRO A 502 30.84 12.10 10.37
C PRO A 502 29.77 11.64 11.34
N PHE A 503 28.51 12.08 11.20
CA PHE A 503 27.37 11.72 12.04
C PHE A 503 26.05 11.88 11.27
N CYS A 504 24.98 11.30 11.82
CA CYS A 504 23.65 11.41 11.27
C CYS A 504 22.87 12.58 11.85
N VAL A 505 22.05 13.21 11.01
CA VAL A 505 21.10 14.26 11.34
C VAL A 505 19.72 13.88 10.84
N ALA A 506 18.67 14.56 11.27
CA ALA A 506 17.31 14.31 10.78
C ALA A 506 16.60 15.60 10.34
N LEU A 507 15.92 15.52 9.19
CA LEU A 507 14.86 16.45 8.82
C LEU A 507 13.53 15.85 9.29
N ILE A 508 12.73 16.62 10.02
CA ILE A 508 11.53 16.14 10.68
C ILE A 508 10.36 17.04 10.33
N THR A 509 9.20 16.44 10.04
CA THR A 509 7.96 17.16 9.88
C THR A 509 7.01 16.87 11.03
N LEU A 510 6.15 17.84 11.35
CA LEU A 510 5.20 17.74 12.44
C LEU A 510 3.89 17.11 11.98
N ASN A 511 3.29 16.31 12.84
CA ASN A 511 1.89 15.98 12.71
C ASN A 511 1.07 17.18 13.21
N GLU A 512 0.54 17.98 12.29
CA GLU A 512 -0.12 19.25 12.58
C GLU A 512 -1.30 19.09 13.57
N GLU A 513 -2.08 18.00 13.43
CA GLU A 513 -3.23 17.73 14.32
C GLU A 513 -2.77 17.57 15.77
N THR A 514 -1.78 16.70 16.01
CA THR A 514 -1.33 16.36 17.37
C THR A 514 -0.39 17.42 17.95
N ALA A 515 0.54 17.96 17.16
CA ALA A 515 1.46 19.00 17.58
C ALA A 515 0.74 20.34 17.85
N GLY A 516 -0.16 20.73 16.96
CA GLY A 516 -0.98 21.94 17.11
C GLY A 516 -1.91 21.86 18.32
N LYS A 517 -2.48 20.68 18.56
CA LYS A 517 -3.29 20.46 19.78
C LYS A 517 -2.46 20.59 21.04
N TRP A 518 -1.30 19.91 21.07
CA TRP A 518 -0.38 20.01 22.20
C TRP A 518 0.05 21.46 22.49
N ALA A 519 0.35 22.23 21.43
CA ALA A 519 0.72 23.64 21.57
C ALA A 519 -0.39 24.47 22.24
N ARG A 520 -1.64 24.30 21.78
CA ARG A 520 -2.80 25.00 22.38
C ARG A 520 -3.02 24.64 23.85
N GLU A 521 -2.87 23.36 24.21
CA GLU A 521 -3.01 22.87 25.59
C GLU A 521 -1.93 23.44 26.52
N HIS A 522 -0.76 23.82 25.97
CA HIS A 522 0.35 24.42 26.74
C HIS A 522 0.43 25.95 26.59
N GLY A 523 -0.62 26.58 26.03
CA GLY A 523 -0.68 28.02 25.89
C GLY A 523 0.31 28.61 24.88
N ILE A 524 0.76 27.81 23.91
CA ILE A 524 1.70 28.23 22.87
C ILE A 524 0.88 28.74 21.67
N GLU A 525 0.96 30.04 21.44
CA GLU A 525 0.34 30.67 20.26
C GLU A 525 1.22 30.47 19.05
N TYR A 526 0.58 30.16 17.91
CA TYR A 526 1.21 30.05 16.60
C TYR A 526 0.22 30.45 15.50
N LYS A 527 0.73 30.91 14.37
CA LYS A 527 -0.08 31.41 13.24
C LYS A 527 -0.45 30.31 12.24
N ASP A 528 0.54 29.50 11.90
CA ASP A 528 0.46 28.46 10.90
C ASP A 528 1.47 27.34 11.20
N TYR A 529 1.54 26.34 10.33
CA TYR A 529 2.43 25.20 10.47
C TYR A 529 3.91 25.63 10.57
N ALA A 530 4.34 26.56 9.70
CA ALA A 530 5.73 27.02 9.66
C ALA A 530 6.12 27.71 10.98
N ASP A 531 5.23 28.55 11.50
CA ASP A 531 5.42 29.20 12.79
C ASP A 531 5.45 28.18 13.95
N LEU A 532 4.56 27.17 13.92
CA LEU A 532 4.54 26.08 14.89
C LEU A 532 5.90 25.34 14.93
N ALA A 533 6.50 25.03 13.79
CA ALA A 533 7.79 24.35 13.69
C ALA A 533 8.96 25.16 14.31
N THR A 534 8.85 26.47 14.38
CA THR A 534 9.88 27.35 14.98
C THR A 534 9.77 27.46 16.50
N ARG A 535 8.68 26.99 17.12
CA ARG A 535 8.45 27.18 18.58
C ARG A 535 9.44 26.38 19.41
N PRO A 536 10.22 27.02 20.32
CA PRO A 536 11.24 26.33 21.12
C PRO A 536 10.68 25.16 21.93
N ALA A 537 9.46 25.28 22.45
CA ALA A 537 8.82 24.21 23.21
C ALA A 537 8.57 22.95 22.36
N LEU A 538 8.18 23.11 21.08
CA LEU A 538 8.05 21.98 20.14
C LEU A 538 9.42 21.36 19.84
N GLN A 539 10.44 22.20 19.61
CA GLN A 539 11.81 21.70 19.38
C GLN A 539 12.32 20.89 20.56
N HIS A 540 12.06 21.33 21.82
CA HIS A 540 12.39 20.54 23.01
C HIS A 540 11.61 19.22 23.07
N LEU A 541 10.31 19.26 22.81
CA LEU A 541 9.47 18.07 22.81
C LEU A 541 9.96 17.00 21.80
N ILE A 542 10.36 17.44 20.61
CA ILE A 542 10.90 16.52 19.57
C ILE A 542 12.30 16.03 19.98
N ARG A 543 13.14 16.89 20.56
CA ARG A 543 14.46 16.53 21.07
C ARG A 543 14.38 15.45 22.16
N ASP A 544 13.44 15.56 23.09
CA ASP A 544 13.20 14.53 24.12
C ASP A 544 12.83 13.18 23.49
N GLY A 545 12.02 13.19 22.42
CA GLY A 545 11.70 12.00 21.64
C GLY A 545 12.93 11.38 20.96
N ILE A 546 13.80 12.22 20.37
CA ILE A 546 15.07 11.78 19.77
C ILE A 546 16.00 11.19 20.81
N GLU A 547 16.15 11.83 21.97
CA GLU A 547 17.01 11.34 23.05
C GLU A 547 16.54 9.99 23.61
N ALA A 548 15.22 9.80 23.73
CA ALA A 548 14.65 8.51 24.14
C ALA A 548 15.00 7.39 23.17
N VAL A 549 14.94 7.64 21.86
CA VAL A 549 15.34 6.68 20.81
C VAL A 549 16.86 6.49 20.81
N ASN A 550 17.64 7.59 20.86
CA ASN A 550 19.10 7.56 20.89
C ASN A 550 19.67 6.74 22.06
N ALA A 551 18.95 6.67 23.19
CA ALA A 551 19.35 5.86 24.34
C ALA A 551 19.42 4.35 24.02
N THR A 552 18.71 3.89 23.00
CA THR A 552 18.66 2.49 22.57
C THR A 552 19.59 2.16 21.41
N LEU A 553 20.23 3.19 20.79
CA LEU A 553 21.02 3.06 19.57
C LEU A 553 22.54 3.02 19.86
N ALA A 554 23.28 2.37 18.95
CA ALA A 554 24.72 2.45 18.93
C ALA A 554 25.18 3.89 18.67
N SER A 555 26.39 4.26 19.12
CA SER A 555 26.88 5.65 19.07
C SER A 555 26.90 6.25 17.66
N TYR A 556 27.18 5.44 16.64
CA TYR A 556 27.26 5.86 15.24
C TYR A 556 25.88 5.96 14.57
N GLU A 557 24.84 5.35 15.14
CA GLU A 557 23.46 5.38 14.65
C GLU A 557 22.66 6.58 15.17
N LYS A 558 23.16 7.25 16.21
CA LYS A 558 22.45 8.33 16.90
C LYS A 558 22.22 9.53 16.01
N ILE A 559 21.02 10.07 16.06
CA ILE A 559 20.68 11.37 15.48
C ILE A 559 21.33 12.44 16.36
N LYS A 560 22.33 13.14 15.85
CA LYS A 560 23.09 14.15 16.58
C LYS A 560 22.43 15.50 16.62
N ASP A 561 21.75 15.86 15.53
CA ASP A 561 20.98 17.09 15.45
C ASP A 561 19.79 16.92 14.49
N PHE A 562 18.85 17.85 14.51
CA PHE A 562 17.66 17.80 13.68
C PHE A 562 17.16 19.20 13.31
N HIS A 563 16.36 19.25 12.24
CA HIS A 563 15.64 20.46 11.84
C HIS A 563 14.16 20.13 11.62
N LEU A 564 13.27 20.96 12.17
CA LEU A 564 11.83 20.88 11.87
C LEU A 564 11.55 21.66 10.59
N LEU A 565 11.03 20.97 9.57
CA LEU A 565 10.65 21.60 8.31
C LEU A 565 9.41 22.47 8.50
N ASP A 566 9.30 23.50 7.69
CA ASP A 566 8.20 24.47 7.70
C ASP A 566 6.92 23.99 7.03
N HIS A 567 6.93 22.78 6.48
CA HIS A 567 5.79 22.08 5.85
C HIS A 567 5.92 20.57 6.03
N ASP A 568 4.82 19.82 5.87
CA ASP A 568 4.89 18.36 5.79
C ASP A 568 5.28 17.92 4.38
N LEU A 569 5.97 16.77 4.26
CA LEU A 569 6.35 16.22 2.97
C LEU A 569 5.11 15.84 2.16
N SER A 570 5.12 16.11 0.86
CA SER A 570 3.98 15.84 -0.01
C SER A 570 4.40 15.27 -1.37
N GLN A 571 3.40 14.83 -2.13
CA GLN A 571 3.59 14.44 -3.54
C GLN A 571 3.76 15.68 -4.43
N GLU A 572 3.13 16.80 -4.07
CA GLU A 572 3.17 18.06 -4.80
C GLU A 572 4.59 18.66 -4.79
N THR A 573 5.29 18.56 -3.65
CA THR A 573 6.70 18.95 -3.53
C THR A 573 7.66 17.94 -4.15
N GLY A 574 7.14 16.80 -4.64
CA GLY A 574 7.93 15.72 -5.20
C GLY A 574 8.68 14.87 -4.17
N GLU A 575 8.51 15.12 -2.88
CA GLU A 575 9.25 14.49 -1.78
C GLU A 575 8.66 13.13 -1.35
N LEU A 576 7.38 12.91 -1.64
CA LEU A 576 6.73 11.61 -1.47
C LEU A 576 6.43 10.95 -2.82
N THR A 577 6.43 9.62 -2.81
CA THR A 577 5.88 8.82 -3.90
C THR A 577 4.34 8.78 -3.79
N PRO A 578 3.60 8.36 -4.85
CA PRO A 578 2.15 8.12 -4.77
C PRO A 578 1.72 7.15 -3.64
N LYS A 579 2.60 6.28 -3.18
CA LYS A 579 2.38 5.40 -2.00
C LYS A 579 2.79 6.05 -0.69
N MET A 580 3.04 7.37 -0.68
CA MET A 580 3.43 8.12 0.53
C MET A 580 4.79 7.70 1.12
N SER A 581 5.67 7.08 0.35
CA SER A 581 7.05 6.77 0.75
C SER A 581 7.96 7.96 0.46
N VAL A 582 8.88 8.25 1.37
CA VAL A 582 9.84 9.37 1.25
C VAL A 582 10.84 9.10 0.14
N LYS A 583 11.02 10.08 -0.76
CA LYS A 583 12.11 10.12 -1.75
C LYS A 583 13.32 10.81 -1.13
N ARG A 584 14.10 10.08 -0.33
CA ARG A 584 15.23 10.61 0.47
C ARG A 584 16.17 11.54 -0.31
N LYS A 585 16.57 11.16 -1.53
CA LYS A 585 17.44 11.98 -2.38
C LYS A 585 16.81 13.31 -2.80
N VAL A 586 15.49 13.34 -3.00
CA VAL A 586 14.77 14.58 -3.34
C VAL A 586 14.73 15.49 -2.13
N VAL A 587 14.37 14.94 -0.94
CA VAL A 587 14.39 15.69 0.32
C VAL A 587 15.79 16.23 0.61
N GLU A 588 16.83 15.42 0.44
CA GLU A 588 18.23 15.84 0.60
C GLU A 588 18.58 17.00 -0.33
N ALA A 589 18.20 16.92 -1.59
CA ALA A 589 18.47 17.96 -2.59
C ALA A 589 17.70 19.26 -2.30
N ASN A 590 16.41 19.16 -1.96
CA ASN A 590 15.57 20.31 -1.66
C ASN A 590 16.04 21.08 -0.42
N HIS A 591 16.61 20.38 0.57
CA HIS A 591 17.02 20.98 1.86
C HIS A 591 18.53 21.01 2.05
N LYS A 592 19.29 21.02 0.96
CA LYS A 592 20.76 20.99 0.98
C LYS A 592 21.39 22.10 1.85
N GLU A 593 20.86 23.31 1.83
CA GLU A 593 21.37 24.42 2.62
C GLU A 593 21.23 24.18 4.13
N ILE A 594 20.15 23.55 4.56
CA ILE A 594 19.94 23.18 5.97
C ILE A 594 20.97 22.12 6.37
N LEU A 595 21.21 21.14 5.50
CA LEU A 595 22.16 20.06 5.76
C LEU A 595 23.59 20.57 5.84
N GLU A 596 24.01 21.48 4.98
CA GLU A 596 25.35 22.06 5.03
C GLU A 596 25.62 22.85 6.32
N ARG A 597 24.59 23.46 6.93
CA ARG A 597 24.73 24.14 8.24
C ARG A 597 25.10 23.16 9.36
N PHE A 598 24.48 21.98 9.42
CA PHE A 598 24.79 20.99 10.46
C PHE A 598 26.27 20.57 10.46
N TYR A 599 26.86 20.44 9.27
CA TYR A 599 28.23 19.98 9.13
C TYR A 599 29.26 21.14 9.11
N GLY A 600 28.86 22.33 8.64
CA GLY A 600 29.71 23.53 8.63
C GLY A 600 30.00 24.08 10.03
N GLU A 601 29.02 24.09 10.93
CA GLU A 601 29.19 24.54 12.30
C GLU A 601 30.05 23.59 13.16
N THR A 602 30.12 22.31 12.77
CA THR A 602 30.94 21.30 13.49
C THR A 602 32.42 21.46 13.17
N VAL A 603 32.77 21.84 11.93
CA VAL A 603 34.17 22.10 11.55
C VAL A 603 34.73 23.36 12.26
N ALA A 604 33.85 24.29 12.63
CA ALA A 604 34.25 25.49 13.38
C ALA A 604 34.42 25.24 14.91
N ARG A 605 34.00 24.06 15.42
CA ARG A 605 34.09 23.67 16.84
C ARG A 605 35.20 22.65 17.15
N ILE A 606 35.92 22.16 16.13
CA ILE A 606 37.13 21.31 16.23
C ILE A 606 38.36 22.16 15.93
#